data_4b46acea29a8d14bf0bca22ae3d8dc7c
#
_entry.id   4b46acea29a8d14bf0bca22ae3d8dc7c
#
_cell.length_a   1.000
_cell.length_b   1.000
_cell.length_c   1.000
_cell.angle_alpha   90.00
_cell.angle_beta   90.00
_cell.angle_gamma   90.00
#
_symmetry.space_group_name_H-M   'P 1'
#
loop_
_entity.id
_entity.type
_entity.pdbx_description
1 polymer ?
#
loop_
_entity_poly.entity_id
_entity_poly.type
_entity_poly.pdbx_seq_one_letter_code
_entity_poly.pdbx_strand_id
1 'polypeptide(L)'
;NVLDSSRVKIPFGVAQIGKAFRNEITPGNFTFRSREFEQMELQYYVRPDAEESMRWFAYWKEARMQWYMSLGIEKSRVRLREHEADERAHYAKAACDIEYDTPFGGWKELEGIHHRGEWDLSRHAKFSGADLTYFDEETKTRYTPWVIETSGGVDRALLFFLIDAYHEEGDRTILKLHPRLAPYKAAVFPLLANKPQLVE
;
A
#
# COMPACT_ATOMS: atom_id res chain seq x y z
N ASN A 1 -15.78 -8.99 -14.28
CA ASN A 1 -16.60 -9.50 -13.14
C ASN A 1 -17.10 -8.35 -12.25
N VAL A 2 -16.22 -7.45 -11.72
CA VAL A 2 -16.66 -6.34 -10.85
C VAL A 2 -17.59 -5.39 -11.61
N LEU A 3 -17.25 -5.01 -12.82
CA LEU A 3 -18.08 -4.15 -13.66
C LEU A 3 -19.48 -4.76 -13.91
N ASP A 4 -19.52 -6.07 -14.21
CA ASP A 4 -20.76 -6.78 -14.51
C ASP A 4 -21.68 -6.89 -13.29
N SER A 5 -21.10 -7.06 -12.09
CA SER A 5 -21.87 -7.24 -10.86
C SER A 5 -22.21 -5.94 -10.14
N SER A 6 -21.36 -4.91 -10.23
CA SER A 6 -21.44 -3.71 -9.37
C SER A 6 -21.88 -2.44 -10.12
N ARG A 7 -21.95 -2.47 -11.45
CA ARG A 7 -22.32 -1.32 -12.31
C ARG A 7 -21.54 -0.04 -12.02
N VAL A 8 -20.28 -0.18 -11.56
CA VAL A 8 -19.40 0.95 -11.30
C VAL A 8 -18.92 1.58 -12.60
N LYS A 9 -18.64 2.87 -12.56
CA LYS A 9 -18.07 3.61 -13.69
C LYS A 9 -16.59 3.90 -13.46
N ILE A 10 -15.83 4.01 -14.52
CA ILE A 10 -14.44 4.49 -14.47
C ILE A 10 -14.46 6.01 -14.17
N PRO A 11 -13.61 6.51 -13.23
CA PRO A 11 -12.59 5.76 -12.49
C PRO A 11 -13.12 5.01 -11.27
N PHE A 12 -12.61 3.82 -11.00
CA PHE A 12 -12.90 3.07 -9.78
C PHE A 12 -11.71 2.18 -9.40
N GLY A 13 -11.67 1.75 -8.15
CA GLY A 13 -10.63 0.87 -7.63
C GLY A 13 -11.15 -0.43 -7.07
N VAL A 14 -10.33 -1.48 -7.17
CA VAL A 14 -10.54 -2.75 -6.48
C VAL A 14 -9.34 -2.98 -5.59
N ALA A 15 -9.57 -3.17 -4.30
CA ALA A 15 -8.53 -3.43 -3.32
C ALA A 15 -8.73 -4.79 -2.65
N GLN A 16 -7.62 -5.44 -2.34
CA GLN A 16 -7.62 -6.70 -1.62
C GLN A 16 -6.43 -6.76 -0.68
N ILE A 17 -6.63 -7.43 0.46
CA ILE A 17 -5.55 -7.87 1.36
C ILE A 17 -5.61 -9.38 1.39
N GLY A 18 -4.46 -10.02 1.20
CA GLY A 18 -4.37 -11.47 1.18
C GLY A 18 -2.95 -11.98 1.15
N LYS A 19 -2.79 -13.29 1.27
CA LYS A 19 -1.48 -13.93 1.24
C LYS A 19 -0.85 -13.89 -0.14
N ALA A 20 0.44 -13.56 -0.15
CA ALA A 20 1.30 -13.62 -1.32
C ALA A 20 2.55 -14.47 -1.02
N PHE A 21 3.09 -15.09 -2.05
CA PHE A 21 4.25 -15.97 -1.97
C PHE A 21 5.29 -15.53 -2.99
N ARG A 22 6.51 -15.32 -2.52
CA ARG A 22 7.66 -15.05 -3.40
C ARG A 22 8.80 -15.99 -3.07
N ASN A 23 9.45 -16.55 -4.06
CA ASN A 23 10.61 -17.42 -3.87
C ASN A 23 11.87 -16.59 -3.60
N GLU A 24 11.93 -15.96 -2.43
CA GLU A 24 13.07 -15.16 -2.00
C GLU A 24 14.30 -16.06 -1.76
N ILE A 25 15.41 -15.73 -2.40
CA ILE A 25 16.68 -16.46 -2.23
C ILE A 25 17.24 -16.21 -0.84
N THR A 26 17.18 -14.96 -0.37
CA THR A 26 17.74 -14.54 0.93
C THR A 26 16.69 -13.78 1.75
N PRO A 27 15.77 -14.48 2.44
CA PRO A 27 14.90 -13.85 3.44
C PRO A 27 15.73 -13.19 4.55
N GLY A 28 15.20 -12.13 5.16
CA GLY A 28 15.92 -11.45 6.24
C GLY A 28 15.19 -10.24 6.81
N ASN A 29 15.80 -9.67 7.85
CA ASN A 29 15.28 -8.53 8.59
C ASN A 29 13.84 -8.75 9.08
N PHE A 30 13.64 -9.87 9.79
CA PHE A 30 12.36 -10.29 10.35
C PHE A 30 11.26 -10.35 9.25
N THR A 31 10.17 -9.61 9.36
CA THR A 31 9.07 -9.59 8.37
C THR A 31 9.33 -8.67 7.17
N PHE A 32 10.48 -8.01 7.10
CA PHE A 32 10.81 -7.13 5.97
C PHE A 32 10.89 -7.90 4.65
N ARG A 33 11.54 -9.09 4.66
CA ARG A 33 11.67 -9.95 3.49
C ARG A 33 11.45 -11.41 3.86
N SER A 34 10.27 -11.92 3.56
CA SER A 34 9.84 -13.29 3.81
C SER A 34 9.29 -13.94 2.53
N ARG A 35 9.19 -15.26 2.51
CA ARG A 35 8.65 -16.02 1.36
C ARG A 35 7.14 -16.07 1.35
N GLU A 36 6.52 -15.98 2.52
CA GLU A 36 5.07 -15.86 2.71
C GLU A 36 4.79 -14.58 3.49
N PHE A 37 3.89 -13.75 2.99
CA PHE A 37 3.51 -12.47 3.61
C PHE A 37 2.08 -12.09 3.23
N GLU A 38 1.51 -11.14 3.93
CA GLU A 38 0.26 -10.50 3.52
C GLU A 38 0.57 -9.26 2.68
N GLN A 39 -0.10 -9.15 1.54
CA GLN A 39 0.00 -8.02 0.63
C GLN A 39 -1.34 -7.28 0.61
N MET A 40 -1.28 -5.97 0.69
CA MET A 40 -2.39 -5.06 0.39
C MET A 40 -2.13 -4.44 -0.98
N GLU A 41 -3.12 -4.54 -1.86
CA GLU A 41 -2.99 -4.05 -3.24
C GLU A 41 -4.29 -3.39 -3.68
N LEU A 42 -4.16 -2.28 -4.37
CA LEU A 42 -5.24 -1.57 -5.05
C LEU A 42 -4.93 -1.48 -6.54
N GLN A 43 -5.87 -1.89 -7.36
CA GLN A 43 -5.88 -1.66 -8.80
C GLN A 43 -6.92 -0.58 -9.11
N TYR A 44 -6.47 0.61 -9.50
CA TYR A 44 -7.32 1.75 -9.79
C TYR A 44 -7.41 1.95 -11.32
N TYR A 45 -8.59 1.75 -11.85
CA TYR A 45 -8.88 1.78 -13.29
C TYR A 45 -9.25 3.19 -13.73
N VAL A 46 -8.56 3.69 -14.75
CA VAL A 46 -8.73 5.04 -15.29
C VAL A 46 -8.87 5.02 -16.81
N ARG A 47 -9.33 6.11 -17.39
CA ARG A 47 -9.36 6.28 -18.84
C ARG A 47 -7.94 6.24 -19.42
N PRO A 48 -7.75 5.75 -20.67
CA PRO A 48 -6.45 5.71 -21.33
C PRO A 48 -6.06 7.11 -21.88
N ASP A 49 -6.06 8.09 -21.00
CA ASP A 49 -5.64 9.46 -21.23
C ASP A 49 -4.36 9.76 -20.45
N ALA A 50 -3.36 10.31 -21.13
CA ALA A 50 -2.04 10.51 -20.55
C ALA A 50 -2.05 11.53 -19.41
N GLU A 51 -2.80 12.62 -19.54
CA GLU A 51 -2.86 13.68 -18.53
C GLU A 51 -3.70 13.24 -17.35
N GLU A 52 -4.90 12.70 -17.60
CA GLU A 52 -5.79 12.22 -16.54
C GLU A 52 -5.13 11.11 -15.72
N SER A 53 -4.50 10.13 -16.36
CA SER A 53 -3.86 9.02 -15.67
C SER A 53 -2.67 9.45 -14.83
N MET A 54 -1.88 10.45 -15.29
CA MET A 54 -0.78 10.99 -14.49
C MET A 54 -1.28 11.82 -13.31
N ARG A 55 -2.45 12.49 -13.40
CA ARG A 55 -3.10 13.13 -12.24
C ARG A 55 -3.52 12.09 -11.21
N TRP A 56 -4.07 10.95 -11.62
CA TRP A 56 -4.41 9.85 -10.72
C TRP A 56 -3.16 9.20 -10.09
N PHE A 57 -2.09 9.04 -10.86
CA PHE A 57 -0.82 8.56 -10.32
C PHE A 57 -0.28 9.51 -9.24
N ALA A 58 -0.27 10.82 -9.48
CA ALA A 58 0.13 11.82 -8.50
C ALA A 58 -0.77 11.81 -7.26
N TYR A 59 -2.10 11.70 -7.45
CA TYR A 59 -3.06 11.59 -6.35
C TYR A 59 -2.76 10.39 -5.44
N TRP A 60 -2.53 9.20 -6.03
CA TRP A 60 -2.26 8.01 -5.23
C TRP A 60 -0.92 8.05 -4.50
N LYS A 61 0.12 8.65 -5.08
CA LYS A 61 1.39 8.89 -4.37
C LYS A 61 1.15 9.71 -3.10
N GLU A 62 0.46 10.82 -3.23
CA GLU A 62 0.18 11.70 -2.08
C GLU A 62 -0.76 11.04 -1.08
N ALA A 63 -1.85 10.43 -1.53
CA ALA A 63 -2.84 9.78 -0.67
C ALA A 63 -2.22 8.65 0.17
N ARG A 64 -1.33 7.83 -0.44
CA ARG A 64 -0.66 6.74 0.28
C ARG A 64 0.39 7.27 1.25
N MET A 65 1.18 8.26 0.87
CA MET A 65 2.13 8.94 1.76
C MET A 65 1.41 9.54 2.98
N GLN A 66 0.32 10.28 2.75
CA GLN A 66 -0.48 10.89 3.82
C GLN A 66 -1.12 9.83 4.73
N TRP A 67 -1.51 8.67 4.19
CA TRP A 67 -2.05 7.57 4.98
C TRP A 67 -1.05 7.08 6.02
N TYR A 68 0.21 6.82 5.64
CA TYR A 68 1.26 6.42 6.58
C TYR A 68 1.52 7.48 7.65
N MET A 69 1.67 8.75 7.25
CA MET A 69 1.86 9.85 8.20
C MET A 69 0.65 10.03 9.13
N SER A 70 -0.57 9.86 8.64
CA SER A 70 -1.79 9.94 9.47
C SER A 70 -1.91 8.85 10.53
N LEU A 71 -1.12 7.79 10.41
CA LEU A 71 -1.03 6.68 11.35
C LEU A 71 0.21 6.75 12.25
N GLY A 72 0.96 7.85 12.16
CA GLY A 72 2.03 8.15 13.11
C GLY A 72 3.45 8.01 12.56
N ILE A 73 3.65 7.55 11.32
CA ILE A 73 5.01 7.55 10.74
C ILE A 73 5.52 8.98 10.65
N GLU A 74 6.71 9.20 11.18
CA GLU A 74 7.36 10.51 11.17
C GLU A 74 7.73 10.93 9.76
N LYS A 75 7.35 12.16 9.38
CA LYS A 75 7.58 12.71 8.03
C LYS A 75 9.06 12.69 7.61
N SER A 76 9.98 12.89 8.54
CA SER A 76 11.43 12.85 8.28
C SER A 76 11.95 11.46 7.90
N ARG A 77 11.20 10.42 8.23
CA ARG A 77 11.57 9.02 8.00
C ARG A 77 10.91 8.38 6.79
N VAL A 78 10.12 9.14 6.03
CA VAL A 78 9.50 8.68 4.77
C VAL A 78 9.81 9.64 3.63
N ARG A 79 9.94 9.09 2.43
CA ARG A 79 10.10 9.87 1.21
C ARG A 79 9.47 9.19 0.02
N LEU A 80 9.19 9.96 -1.02
CA LEU A 80 8.88 9.44 -2.36
C LEU A 80 10.18 9.32 -3.16
N ARG A 81 10.37 8.17 -3.81
CA ARG A 81 11.46 7.91 -4.73
C ARG A 81 10.89 7.52 -6.09
N GLU A 82 11.00 8.43 -7.06
CA GLU A 82 10.65 8.14 -8.46
C GLU A 82 11.68 7.20 -9.07
N HIS A 83 11.22 6.25 -9.86
CA HIS A 83 12.09 5.36 -10.62
C HIS A 83 12.51 6.01 -11.94
N GLU A 84 13.80 5.96 -12.24
CA GLU A 84 14.33 6.35 -13.54
C GLU A 84 13.84 5.38 -14.64
N ALA A 85 13.94 5.80 -15.89
CA ALA A 85 13.36 5.04 -17.01
C ALA A 85 13.95 3.63 -17.16
N ASP A 86 15.20 3.44 -16.82
CA ASP A 86 15.93 2.17 -16.88
C ASP A 86 15.70 1.26 -15.65
N GLU A 87 15.23 1.83 -14.53
CA GLU A 87 14.87 1.07 -13.32
C GLU A 87 13.44 0.51 -13.39
N ARG A 88 12.58 1.13 -14.21
CA ARG A 88 11.17 0.75 -14.27
C ARG A 88 10.98 -0.64 -14.83
N ALA A 89 10.03 -1.38 -14.26
CA ALA A 89 9.57 -2.61 -14.86
C ALA A 89 9.01 -2.33 -16.28
N HIS A 90 9.21 -3.27 -17.20
CA HIS A 90 8.86 -3.12 -18.63
C HIS A 90 7.37 -2.83 -18.88
N TYR A 91 6.51 -3.07 -17.93
CA TYR A 91 5.07 -2.77 -17.99
C TYR A 91 4.70 -1.39 -17.44
N ALA A 92 5.61 -0.72 -16.73
CA ALA A 92 5.29 0.52 -16.02
C ALA A 92 5.63 1.76 -16.85
N LYS A 93 4.63 2.63 -17.04
CA LYS A 93 4.80 3.96 -17.64
C LYS A 93 5.46 4.94 -16.68
N ALA A 94 5.14 4.82 -15.38
CA ALA A 94 5.76 5.53 -14.28
C ALA A 94 5.76 4.62 -13.03
N ALA A 95 6.75 4.78 -12.18
CA ALA A 95 6.84 4.06 -10.91
C ALA A 95 7.43 4.98 -9.83
N CYS A 96 6.96 4.81 -8.60
CA CYS A 96 7.43 5.54 -7.43
C CYS A 96 7.31 4.63 -6.21
N ASP A 97 8.33 4.63 -5.36
CA ASP A 97 8.26 3.98 -4.06
C ASP A 97 8.04 5.01 -2.95
N ILE A 98 7.23 4.63 -1.98
CA ILE A 98 7.32 5.21 -0.64
C ILE A 98 8.41 4.44 0.07
N GLU A 99 9.49 5.13 0.44
CA GLU A 99 10.60 4.54 1.18
C GLU A 99 10.58 5.02 2.64
N TYR A 100 11.02 4.14 3.53
CA TYR A 100 11.22 4.39 4.95
C TYR A 100 12.70 4.26 5.31
N ASP A 101 13.22 5.19 6.14
CA ASP A 101 14.58 5.14 6.64
C ASP A 101 14.70 4.16 7.81
N THR A 102 15.29 3.00 7.54
CA THR A 102 15.35 1.88 8.47
C THR A 102 16.62 1.89 9.33
N PRO A 103 16.58 1.40 10.57
CA PRO A 103 17.77 1.26 11.41
C PRO A 103 18.73 0.15 10.92
N PHE A 104 18.29 -0.68 9.97
CA PHE A 104 19.07 -1.83 9.49
C PHE A 104 19.62 -1.67 8.07
N GLY A 105 19.72 -0.44 7.56
CA GLY A 105 20.40 -0.19 6.28
C GLY A 105 19.79 0.88 5.39
N GLY A 106 19.42 2.02 5.97
CA GLY A 106 18.97 3.22 5.26
C GLY A 106 17.59 3.04 4.59
N TRP A 107 17.37 3.76 3.53
CA TRP A 107 16.08 3.80 2.83
C TRP A 107 15.69 2.46 2.23
N LYS A 108 14.49 2.00 2.55
CA LYS A 108 13.90 0.75 2.04
C LYS A 108 12.48 1.00 1.59
N GLU A 109 12.09 0.32 0.52
CA GLU A 109 10.73 0.33 0.00
C GLU A 109 9.72 -0.11 1.07
N LEU A 110 8.73 0.74 1.31
CA LEU A 110 7.56 0.47 2.14
C LEU A 110 6.36 0.08 1.27
N GLU A 111 6.11 0.82 0.20
CA GLU A 111 5.01 0.60 -0.74
C GLU A 111 5.41 1.08 -2.14
N GLY A 112 5.09 0.30 -3.17
CA GLY A 112 5.25 0.68 -4.57
C GLY A 112 3.97 1.28 -5.14
N ILE A 113 4.11 2.30 -6.00
CA ILE A 113 3.01 2.90 -6.74
C ILE A 113 3.40 2.93 -8.21
N HIS A 114 2.58 2.29 -9.07
CA HIS A 114 2.92 2.04 -10.45
C HIS A 114 1.81 2.49 -11.40
N HIS A 115 2.18 3.20 -12.44
CA HIS A 115 1.30 3.41 -13.59
C HIS A 115 1.55 2.30 -14.60
N ARG A 116 0.74 1.26 -14.56
CA ARG A 116 0.89 0.03 -15.37
C ARG A 116 0.35 0.17 -16.79
N GLY A 117 -0.42 1.24 -17.08
CA GLY A 117 -1.10 1.38 -18.36
C GLY A 117 -2.11 0.26 -18.59
N GLU A 118 -2.21 -0.20 -19.82
CA GLU A 118 -3.10 -1.30 -20.23
C GLU A 118 -2.37 -2.67 -20.32
N TRP A 119 -1.11 -2.72 -19.92
CA TRP A 119 -0.23 -3.85 -20.24
C TRP A 119 -0.82 -5.19 -19.77
N ASP A 120 -1.30 -5.28 -18.55
CA ASP A 120 -1.88 -6.51 -17.99
C ASP A 120 -3.18 -6.88 -18.69
N LEU A 121 -4.12 -5.95 -18.82
CA LEU A 121 -5.43 -6.21 -19.44
C LEU A 121 -5.29 -6.60 -20.91
N SER A 122 -4.43 -5.92 -21.66
CA SER A 122 -4.19 -6.25 -23.07
C SER A 122 -3.57 -7.64 -23.25
N ARG A 123 -2.66 -8.05 -22.35
CA ARG A 123 -2.09 -9.39 -22.33
C ARG A 123 -3.11 -10.45 -21.97
N HIS A 124 -3.87 -10.21 -20.91
CA HIS A 124 -4.95 -11.12 -20.50
C HIS A 124 -6.00 -11.28 -21.61
N ALA A 125 -6.45 -10.21 -22.22
CA ALA A 125 -7.38 -10.28 -23.35
C ALA A 125 -6.82 -11.11 -24.49
N LYS A 126 -5.57 -10.83 -24.88
CA LYS A 126 -4.89 -11.52 -25.98
C LYS A 126 -4.79 -13.05 -25.77
N PHE A 127 -4.40 -13.48 -24.58
CA PHE A 127 -4.13 -14.89 -24.32
C PHE A 127 -5.37 -15.70 -23.90
N SER A 128 -6.37 -15.05 -23.30
CA SER A 128 -7.63 -15.70 -22.92
C SER A 128 -8.70 -15.66 -24.02
N GLY A 129 -8.58 -14.71 -24.98
CA GLY A 129 -9.63 -14.42 -25.94
C GLY A 129 -10.82 -13.65 -25.37
N ALA A 130 -10.78 -13.28 -24.07
CA ALA A 130 -11.86 -12.52 -23.43
C ALA A 130 -11.80 -11.03 -23.80
N ASP A 131 -12.97 -10.39 -24.00
CA ASP A 131 -13.08 -8.94 -24.14
C ASP A 131 -12.97 -8.29 -22.75
N LEU A 132 -11.85 -7.61 -22.48
CA LEU A 132 -11.58 -6.87 -21.25
C LEU A 132 -11.68 -5.34 -21.47
N THR A 133 -12.38 -4.91 -22.51
CA THR A 133 -12.64 -3.49 -22.75
C THR A 133 -13.78 -2.98 -21.88
N TYR A 134 -13.74 -1.70 -21.58
CA TYR A 134 -14.82 -0.96 -20.93
C TYR A 134 -15.62 -0.17 -21.98
N PHE A 135 -16.95 -0.23 -21.89
CA PHE A 135 -17.81 0.63 -22.70
C PHE A 135 -18.25 1.85 -21.87
N ASP A 136 -17.83 3.01 -22.30
CA ASP A 136 -18.19 4.28 -21.66
C ASP A 136 -19.53 4.77 -22.23
N GLU A 137 -20.57 4.71 -21.41
CA GLU A 137 -21.93 5.13 -21.77
C GLU A 137 -22.04 6.63 -22.07
N GLU A 138 -21.17 7.45 -21.49
CA GLU A 138 -21.20 8.91 -21.67
C GLU A 138 -20.59 9.32 -23.01
N THR A 139 -19.45 8.75 -23.35
CA THR A 139 -18.74 9.05 -24.60
C THR A 139 -19.12 8.13 -25.75
N LYS A 140 -19.88 7.05 -25.45
CA LYS A 140 -20.22 5.98 -26.43
C LYS A 140 -18.98 5.34 -27.08
N THR A 141 -17.86 5.31 -26.37
CA THR A 141 -16.61 4.73 -26.83
C THR A 141 -16.24 3.48 -26.03
N ARG A 142 -15.43 2.63 -26.65
CA ARG A 142 -14.93 1.41 -26.05
C ARG A 142 -13.40 1.47 -25.97
N TYR A 143 -12.83 1.15 -24.81
CA TYR A 143 -11.38 1.21 -24.61
C TYR A 143 -10.90 0.20 -23.56
N THR A 144 -9.63 -0.16 -23.59
CA THR A 144 -8.98 -0.88 -22.50
C THR A 144 -8.57 0.12 -21.41
N PRO A 145 -9.06 -0.01 -20.16
CA PRO A 145 -8.66 0.90 -19.09
C PRO A 145 -7.16 0.84 -18.81
N TRP A 146 -6.60 1.94 -18.33
CA TRP A 146 -5.27 1.95 -17.73
C TRP A 146 -5.37 1.73 -16.24
N VAL A 147 -4.31 1.17 -15.66
CA VAL A 147 -4.27 0.79 -14.25
C VAL A 147 -3.20 1.60 -13.52
N ILE A 148 -3.60 2.20 -12.41
CA ILE A 148 -2.69 2.71 -11.37
C ILE A 148 -2.75 1.73 -10.21
N GLU A 149 -1.61 1.16 -9.85
CA GLU A 149 -1.49 0.19 -8.77
C GLU A 149 -0.83 0.83 -7.56
N THR A 150 -1.34 0.56 -6.36
CA THR A 150 -0.59 0.74 -5.12
C THR A 150 -0.45 -0.61 -4.44
N SER A 151 0.76 -0.97 -4.05
CA SER A 151 1.05 -2.31 -3.53
C SER A 151 2.06 -2.25 -2.39
N GLY A 152 1.66 -2.72 -1.21
CA GLY A 152 2.50 -2.77 -0.01
C GLY A 152 2.33 -4.06 0.76
N GLY A 153 3.40 -4.49 1.47
CA GLY A 153 3.35 -5.61 2.40
C GLY A 153 2.73 -5.18 3.72
N VAL A 154 1.70 -5.87 4.18
CA VAL A 154 1.07 -5.62 5.49
C VAL A 154 2.07 -5.87 6.61
N ASP A 155 2.78 -7.00 6.56
CA ASP A 155 3.80 -7.36 7.54
C ASP A 155 4.96 -6.35 7.57
N ARG A 156 5.36 -5.84 6.40
CA ARG A 156 6.38 -4.80 6.27
C ARG A 156 5.91 -3.47 6.86
N ALA A 157 4.67 -3.07 6.58
CA ALA A 157 4.07 -1.88 7.14
C ALA A 157 3.96 -1.97 8.68
N LEU A 158 3.52 -3.12 9.21
CA LEU A 158 3.51 -3.38 10.65
C LEU A 158 4.89 -3.21 11.27
N LEU A 159 5.92 -3.82 10.66
CA LEU A 159 7.31 -3.69 11.14
C LEU A 159 7.73 -2.23 11.22
N PHE A 160 7.44 -1.42 10.20
CA PHE A 160 7.86 -0.02 10.18
C PHE A 160 7.06 0.84 11.16
N PHE A 161 5.78 0.58 11.37
CA PHE A 161 5.01 1.22 12.44
C PHE A 161 5.56 0.89 13.84
N LEU A 162 6.00 -0.34 14.07
CA LEU A 162 6.62 -0.73 15.34
C LEU A 162 7.99 -0.08 15.53
N ILE A 163 8.82 -0.03 14.50
CA ILE A 163 10.14 0.63 14.54
C ILE A 163 9.98 2.14 14.81
N ASP A 164 9.02 2.77 14.15
CA ASP A 164 8.77 4.21 14.30
C ASP A 164 8.22 4.55 15.70
N ALA A 165 7.38 3.65 16.23
CA ALA A 165 6.78 3.80 17.55
C ALA A 165 7.72 3.44 18.71
N TYR A 166 8.84 2.75 18.44
CA TYR A 166 9.80 2.33 19.46
C TYR A 166 10.58 3.52 20.02
N HIS A 167 10.54 3.71 21.33
CA HIS A 167 11.27 4.77 22.03
C HIS A 167 11.87 4.25 23.35
N GLU A 168 13.06 4.73 23.63
CA GLU A 168 13.72 4.52 24.92
C GLU A 168 13.61 5.82 25.75
N GLU A 169 13.05 5.73 26.93
CA GLU A 169 12.89 6.85 27.88
C GLU A 169 13.54 6.49 29.22
N GLY A 170 14.83 6.80 29.38
CA GLY A 170 15.61 6.38 30.52
C GLY A 170 15.66 4.86 30.62
N ASP A 171 15.12 4.31 31.72
CA ASP A 171 15.09 2.85 31.94
C ASP A 171 13.87 2.15 31.33
N ARG A 172 13.05 2.85 30.56
CA ARG A 172 11.81 2.31 29.99
C ARG A 172 11.89 2.22 28.49
N THR A 173 11.44 1.10 27.92
CA THR A 173 11.11 0.95 26.52
C THR A 173 9.61 1.09 26.34
N ILE A 174 9.18 1.95 25.44
CA ILE A 174 7.78 2.21 25.15
C ILE A 174 7.50 2.15 23.65
N LEU A 175 6.26 1.82 23.28
CA LEU A 175 5.74 1.91 21.91
C LEU A 175 4.75 3.07 21.85
N LYS A 176 5.15 4.17 21.21
CA LYS A 176 4.28 5.34 20.97
C LYS A 176 3.40 5.13 19.75
N LEU A 177 2.61 4.06 19.77
CA LEU A 177 1.68 3.77 18.69
C LEU A 177 0.60 4.85 18.57
N HIS A 178 0.29 5.23 17.34
CA HIS A 178 -0.86 6.08 17.07
C HIS A 178 -2.14 5.41 17.62
N PRO A 179 -3.11 6.16 18.24
CA PRO A 179 -4.29 5.58 18.86
C PRO A 179 -5.14 4.69 17.93
N ARG A 180 -5.13 4.93 16.62
CA ARG A 180 -5.81 4.07 15.63
C ARG A 180 -5.16 2.70 15.48
N LEU A 181 -3.84 2.59 15.73
CA LEU A 181 -3.07 1.35 15.64
C LEU A 181 -2.94 0.63 16.97
N ALA A 182 -2.98 1.36 18.09
CA ALA A 182 -2.85 0.78 19.42
C ALA A 182 -3.94 -0.28 19.67
N PRO A 183 -3.59 -1.52 20.11
CA PRO A 183 -4.57 -2.56 20.39
C PRO A 183 -5.55 -2.15 21.50
N TYR A 184 -5.03 -1.51 22.53
CA TYR A 184 -5.83 -0.97 23.63
C TYR A 184 -5.94 0.54 23.50
N LYS A 185 -7.16 1.05 23.46
CA LYS A 185 -7.44 2.50 23.31
C LYS A 185 -7.47 3.23 24.64
N ALA A 186 -7.80 2.52 25.71
CA ALA A 186 -7.82 3.01 27.07
C ALA A 186 -7.59 1.86 28.04
N ALA A 187 -7.02 2.16 29.19
CA ALA A 187 -6.88 1.22 30.29
C ALA A 187 -7.28 1.91 31.59
N VAL A 188 -7.98 1.18 32.46
CA VAL A 188 -8.36 1.65 33.80
C VAL A 188 -7.58 0.81 34.79
N PHE A 189 -6.84 1.48 35.66
CA PHE A 189 -6.05 0.84 36.69
C PHE A 189 -6.61 1.20 38.05
N PRO A 190 -6.86 0.22 38.95
CA PRO A 190 -7.26 0.52 40.33
C PRO A 190 -6.09 1.18 41.07
N LEU A 191 -6.38 2.22 41.86
CA LEU A 191 -5.38 2.91 42.65
C LEU A 191 -4.72 1.96 43.69
N LEU A 192 -5.45 0.96 44.14
CA LEU A 192 -5.01 -0.04 45.11
C LEU A 192 -5.23 -1.44 44.54
N ALA A 193 -4.20 -2.00 43.94
CA ALA A 193 -4.24 -3.33 43.29
C ALA A 193 -4.52 -4.50 44.29
N ASN A 194 -4.30 -4.28 45.57
CA ASN A 194 -4.53 -5.26 46.63
C ASN A 194 -5.97 -5.25 47.21
N LYS A 195 -6.88 -4.53 46.59
CA LYS A 195 -8.31 -4.48 46.97
C LYS A 195 -9.12 -5.21 45.89
N PRO A 196 -9.54 -6.48 46.11
CA PRO A 196 -10.27 -7.27 45.12
C PRO A 196 -11.51 -6.55 44.58
N GLN A 197 -12.25 -5.85 45.41
CA GLN A 197 -13.45 -5.09 45.05
C GLN A 197 -13.18 -3.89 44.09
N LEU A 198 -11.93 -3.54 43.82
CA LEU A 198 -11.54 -2.50 42.87
C LEU A 198 -10.96 -3.07 41.58
N VAL A 199 -10.82 -4.41 41.51
CA VAL A 199 -10.20 -5.10 40.38
C VAL A 199 -11.24 -5.88 39.56
N GLU A 200 -12.41 -6.18 40.16
CA GLU A 200 -13.58 -6.76 39.50
C GLU A 200 -14.34 -5.67 38.72
#